data_7687d389a77c5fab5e92fa91d2209a58
#
_entry.id   7687d389a77c5fab5e92fa91d2209a58
#
_cell.length_a   1.000
_cell.length_b   1.000
_cell.length_c   1.000
_cell.angle_alpha   90.00
_cell.angle_beta   90.00
_cell.angle_gamma   90.00
#
_symmetry.space_group_name_H-M   'P 1'
#
loop_
_entity.id
_entity.type
_entity.pdbx_description
1 polymer ?
#
loop_
_entity_poly.entity_id
_entity_poly.type
_entity_poly.pdbx_seq_one_letter_code
_entity_poly.pdbx_strand_id
1 'polypeptide(L)'
;MIGITFIGSGSKGNSALLELEGRNYLLDTGLSCKRIKDFLDQRQLDFSDLSGIFVTHEHDDHIKGLRVVLSRTGDIPVYTTRGTLCALASKGLEVRNHIELLYGRQLELNGCRCLPFKVPHDATEPVGLRFESSNKVMTLATDLGHVTPEVLEHMKDADLVCVESNYDEDMLRSSSYPTWLKRRIRSPMGHLPNEGVRGILSRMSKVPEVLVLMHISQESNTPELAREALETFFSNSGARFRSAHLSIATQDEPGERLTVGSPLPAGLKKHLINRSEPTAEKTRAAVR
;
A
#
# COMPACT_ATOMS: atom_id res chain seq x y z
N MET A 1 16.51 -3.50 -2.45
CA MET A 1 15.76 -3.79 -1.20
C MET A 1 14.43 -3.08 -1.22
N ILE A 2 13.39 -3.78 -0.89
CA ILE A 2 12.05 -3.23 -0.67
C ILE A 2 11.69 -3.42 0.80
N GLY A 3 11.20 -2.38 1.46
CA GLY A 3 10.78 -2.43 2.86
C GLY A 3 9.49 -1.67 3.10
N ILE A 4 8.74 -2.08 4.12
CA ILE A 4 7.54 -1.39 4.57
C ILE A 4 7.44 -1.44 6.09
N THR A 5 6.97 -0.34 6.68
CA THR A 5 6.59 -0.27 8.09
C THR A 5 5.27 0.45 8.21
N PHE A 6 4.25 -0.23 8.70
CA PHE A 6 2.95 0.40 8.94
C PHE A 6 3.04 1.31 10.17
N ILE A 7 2.65 2.58 10.01
CA ILE A 7 2.53 3.56 11.11
C ILE A 7 1.21 3.34 11.84
N GLY A 8 0.23 2.85 11.11
CA GLY A 8 -1.06 2.37 11.56
C GLY A 8 -1.91 1.95 10.39
N SER A 9 -2.80 0.98 10.61
CA SER A 9 -3.68 0.44 9.56
C SER A 9 -5.02 0.01 10.12
N GLY A 10 -6.10 0.53 9.54
CA GLY A 10 -7.49 0.25 9.91
C GLY A 10 -8.42 1.40 9.57
N SER A 11 -9.70 1.27 9.87
CA SER A 11 -10.76 2.20 9.46
C SER A 11 -10.67 3.63 10.04
N LYS A 12 -9.75 3.89 10.98
CA LYS A 12 -9.55 5.23 11.54
C LYS A 12 -8.38 5.98 10.88
N GLY A 13 -7.57 5.29 10.08
CA GLY A 13 -6.49 5.89 9.32
C GLY A 13 -5.38 4.88 8.98
N ASN A 14 -4.93 4.97 7.75
CA ASN A 14 -3.88 4.14 7.17
C ASN A 14 -2.69 5.01 6.79
N SER A 15 -1.50 4.60 7.16
CA SER A 15 -0.24 5.17 6.69
C SER A 15 0.90 4.19 6.91
N ALA A 16 1.84 4.12 5.97
CA ALA A 16 3.04 3.33 6.09
C ALA A 16 4.26 4.08 5.53
N LEU A 17 5.43 3.79 6.08
CA LEU A 17 6.72 4.15 5.50
C LEU A 17 7.14 3.04 4.54
N LEU A 18 7.30 3.38 3.27
CA LEU A 18 7.76 2.51 2.20
C LEU A 18 9.22 2.85 1.87
N GLU A 19 10.09 1.86 1.89
CA GLU A 19 11.51 2.00 1.59
C GLU A 19 11.84 1.28 0.27
N LEU A 20 12.16 2.05 -0.77
CA LEU A 20 12.47 1.54 -2.11
C LEU A 20 13.89 1.95 -2.49
N GLU A 21 14.80 1.00 -2.59
CA GLU A 21 16.20 1.22 -2.97
C GLU A 21 16.89 2.37 -2.23
N GLY A 22 16.62 2.46 -0.92
CA GLY A 22 17.17 3.47 -0.01
C GLY A 22 16.52 4.84 -0.14
N ARG A 23 15.35 4.93 -0.75
CA ARG A 23 14.47 6.10 -0.75
C ARG A 23 13.24 5.82 0.09
N ASN A 24 12.79 6.84 0.82
CA ASN A 24 11.63 6.79 1.69
C ASN A 24 10.41 7.41 1.02
N TYR A 25 9.27 6.74 1.11
CA TYR A 25 7.98 7.23 0.63
C TYR A 25 6.95 7.04 1.73
N LEU A 26 5.94 7.88 1.79
CA LEU A 26 4.73 7.55 2.52
C LEU A 26 3.77 6.80 1.59
N LEU A 27 3.11 5.79 2.14
CA LEU A 27 1.97 5.13 1.53
C LEU A 27 0.75 5.51 2.34
N ASP A 28 -0.14 6.27 1.74
CA ASP A 28 -1.27 6.94 2.36
C ASP A 28 -0.92 7.85 3.56
N THR A 29 -1.81 8.72 3.90
CA THR A 29 -1.65 9.72 4.97
C THR A 29 -2.95 9.88 5.76
N GLY A 30 -3.64 8.76 6.01
CA GLY A 30 -4.89 8.73 6.76
C GLY A 30 -4.74 9.02 8.26
N LEU A 31 -3.51 8.98 8.76
CA LEU A 31 -3.16 9.34 10.12
C LEU A 31 -2.89 10.86 10.26
N SER A 32 -2.95 11.37 11.50
CA SER A 32 -2.58 12.76 11.74
C SER A 32 -1.11 13.03 11.38
N CYS A 33 -0.82 14.21 10.83
CA CYS A 33 0.55 14.61 10.52
C CYS A 33 1.47 14.53 11.74
N LYS A 34 0.95 14.82 12.96
CA LYS A 34 1.70 14.65 14.20
C LYS A 34 2.14 13.20 14.39
N ARG A 35 1.22 12.23 14.27
CA ARG A 35 1.55 10.81 14.44
C ARG A 35 2.57 10.31 13.41
N ILE A 36 2.44 10.77 12.15
CA ILE A 36 3.42 10.47 11.10
C ILE A 36 4.79 11.07 11.47
N LYS A 37 4.83 12.33 11.94
CA LYS A 37 6.07 12.99 12.36
C LYS A 37 6.73 12.28 13.54
N ASP A 38 5.96 11.98 14.59
CA ASP A 38 6.46 11.28 15.78
C ASP A 38 7.10 9.92 15.40
N PHE A 39 6.51 9.21 14.43
CA PHE A 39 7.07 7.97 13.91
C PHE A 39 8.36 8.19 13.11
N LEU A 40 8.43 9.20 12.25
CA LEU A 40 9.62 9.55 11.49
C LEU A 40 10.78 9.94 12.44
N ASP A 41 10.49 10.75 13.47
CA ASP A 41 11.46 11.16 14.49
C ASP A 41 12.09 9.97 15.23
N GLN A 42 11.29 8.98 15.60
CA GLN A 42 11.80 7.74 16.22
C GLN A 42 12.78 6.98 15.31
N ARG A 43 12.72 7.21 14.01
CA ARG A 43 13.61 6.60 13.00
C ARG A 43 14.70 7.54 12.53
N GLN A 44 14.86 8.71 13.17
CA GLN A 44 15.82 9.76 12.79
C GLN A 44 15.60 10.24 11.34
N LEU A 45 14.33 10.29 10.91
CA LEU A 45 13.90 10.81 9.62
C LEU A 45 13.07 12.07 9.81
N ASP A 46 13.11 12.96 8.79
CA ASP A 46 12.22 14.11 8.70
C ASP A 46 11.39 14.05 7.41
N PHE A 47 10.44 14.94 7.26
CA PHE A 47 9.66 15.09 6.03
C PHE A 47 10.53 15.40 4.80
N SER A 48 11.68 16.06 4.98
CA SER A 48 12.67 16.31 3.93
C SER A 48 13.37 15.04 3.41
N ASP A 49 13.33 13.93 4.17
CA ASP A 49 13.90 12.66 3.76
C ASP A 49 12.94 11.82 2.90
N LEU A 50 11.72 12.32 2.70
CA LEU A 50 10.72 11.66 1.88
C LEU A 50 10.91 12.02 0.40
N SER A 51 10.87 11.01 -0.45
CA SER A 51 10.96 11.13 -1.91
C SER A 51 9.60 11.25 -2.59
N GLY A 52 8.50 11.03 -1.87
CA GLY A 52 7.14 11.18 -2.37
C GLY A 52 6.09 10.52 -1.49
N ILE A 53 4.84 10.67 -1.90
CA ILE A 53 3.66 10.08 -1.23
C ILE A 53 2.87 9.29 -2.26
N PHE A 54 2.61 8.01 -2.00
CA PHE A 54 1.63 7.23 -2.73
C PHE A 54 0.27 7.40 -2.06
N VAL A 55 -0.76 7.69 -2.84
CA VAL A 55 -2.15 7.73 -2.38
C VAL A 55 -2.94 6.69 -3.14
N THR A 56 -3.46 5.70 -2.41
CA THR A 56 -4.18 4.57 -3.00
C THR A 56 -5.56 4.97 -3.50
N HIS A 57 -6.28 5.77 -2.74
CA HIS A 57 -7.60 6.33 -3.08
C HIS A 57 -7.99 7.47 -2.14
N GLU A 58 -9.12 8.12 -2.40
CA GLU A 58 -9.54 9.38 -1.76
C GLU A 58 -10.37 9.24 -0.49
N HIS A 59 -10.56 8.06 0.12
CA HIS A 59 -11.28 7.94 1.39
C HIS A 59 -10.54 8.62 2.53
N ASP A 60 -11.27 9.15 3.50
CA ASP A 60 -10.72 10.00 4.56
C ASP A 60 -9.69 9.28 5.43
N ASP A 61 -9.86 8.00 5.65
CA ASP A 61 -8.90 7.15 6.37
C ASP A 61 -7.61 6.86 5.59
N HIS A 62 -7.49 7.34 4.35
CA HIS A 62 -6.26 7.32 3.55
C HIS A 62 -5.65 8.71 3.31
N ILE A 63 -6.43 9.79 3.46
CA ILE A 63 -5.99 11.13 3.09
C ILE A 63 -6.15 12.20 4.17
N LYS A 64 -6.74 11.91 5.33
CA LYS A 64 -7.07 12.87 6.40
C LYS A 64 -5.90 13.78 6.80
N GLY A 65 -4.68 13.27 6.82
CA GLY A 65 -3.46 14.02 7.13
C GLY A 65 -2.82 14.70 5.92
N LEU A 66 -3.22 14.37 4.69
CA LEU A 66 -2.52 14.74 3.45
C LEU A 66 -2.25 16.24 3.33
N ARG A 67 -3.26 17.07 3.57
CA ARG A 67 -3.12 18.56 3.50
C ARG A 67 -1.97 19.06 4.38
N VAL A 68 -1.91 18.59 5.63
CA VAL A 68 -0.90 19.05 6.59
C VAL A 68 0.46 18.45 6.26
N VAL A 69 0.52 17.20 5.82
CA VAL A 69 1.77 16.56 5.37
C VAL A 69 2.35 17.32 4.17
N LEU A 70 1.55 17.62 3.14
CA LEU A 70 2.00 18.39 1.97
C LEU A 70 2.51 19.77 2.34
N SER A 71 1.90 20.44 3.34
CA SER A 71 2.41 21.73 3.83
C SER A 71 3.78 21.64 4.51
N ARG A 72 4.20 20.47 4.95
CA ARG A 72 5.48 20.19 5.62
C ARG A 72 6.54 19.61 4.69
N THR A 73 6.12 18.91 3.66
CA THR A 73 7.03 18.25 2.70
C THR A 73 7.42 19.15 1.54
N GLY A 74 6.74 20.32 1.39
CA GLY A 74 6.92 21.16 0.21
C GLY A 74 6.35 20.50 -1.05
N ASP A 75 7.10 20.54 -2.15
CA ASP A 75 6.65 20.16 -3.49
C ASP A 75 7.03 18.72 -3.88
N ILE A 76 7.01 17.79 -2.90
CA ILE A 76 7.34 16.38 -3.20
C ILE A 76 6.26 15.75 -4.10
N PRO A 77 6.63 14.74 -4.93
CA PRO A 77 5.67 14.07 -5.81
C PRO A 77 4.60 13.33 -5.03
N VAL A 78 3.34 13.45 -5.48
CA VAL A 78 2.23 12.60 -5.06
C VAL A 78 1.89 11.66 -6.20
N TYR A 79 2.05 10.37 -5.95
CA TYR A 79 1.77 9.29 -6.89
C TYR A 79 0.35 8.80 -6.66
N THR A 80 -0.54 9.02 -7.60
CA THR A 80 -1.93 8.55 -7.53
C THR A 80 -2.57 8.48 -8.91
N THR A 81 -3.73 7.84 -9.02
CA THR A 81 -4.50 7.80 -10.28
C THR A 81 -5.14 9.14 -10.59
N ARG A 82 -5.54 9.33 -11.84
CA ARG A 82 -6.22 10.56 -12.28
C ARG A 82 -7.56 10.75 -11.57
N GLY A 83 -8.34 9.67 -11.40
CA GLY A 83 -9.62 9.72 -10.71
C GLY A 83 -9.45 10.11 -9.24
N THR A 84 -8.51 9.51 -8.53
CA THR A 84 -8.18 9.89 -7.15
C THR A 84 -7.74 11.35 -7.07
N LEU A 85 -6.89 11.85 -7.99
CA LEU A 85 -6.49 13.25 -8.03
C LEU A 85 -7.69 14.20 -8.18
N CYS A 86 -8.63 13.88 -9.08
CA CYS A 86 -9.85 14.67 -9.26
C CYS A 86 -10.73 14.65 -8.00
N ALA A 87 -10.85 13.50 -7.33
CA ALA A 87 -11.58 13.38 -6.09
C ALA A 87 -10.93 14.17 -4.93
N LEU A 88 -9.59 14.17 -4.84
CA LEU A 88 -8.83 15.02 -3.90
C LEU A 88 -9.13 16.51 -4.13
N ALA A 89 -9.10 16.95 -5.39
CA ALA A 89 -9.42 18.34 -5.76
C ALA A 89 -10.86 18.71 -5.37
N SER A 90 -11.81 17.81 -5.56
CA SER A 90 -13.22 17.99 -5.16
C SER A 90 -13.39 18.13 -3.63
N LYS A 91 -12.49 17.54 -2.84
CA LYS A 91 -12.38 17.71 -1.39
C LYS A 91 -11.58 18.96 -0.99
N GLY A 92 -11.18 19.79 -1.96
CA GLY A 92 -10.37 21.00 -1.75
C GLY A 92 -8.91 20.71 -1.36
N LEU A 93 -8.39 19.51 -1.70
CA LEU A 93 -6.99 19.13 -1.53
C LEU A 93 -6.23 19.43 -2.82
N GLU A 94 -5.38 20.44 -2.80
CA GLU A 94 -4.52 20.79 -3.92
C GLU A 94 -3.23 19.94 -3.88
N VAL A 95 -2.95 19.22 -4.96
CA VAL A 95 -1.70 18.49 -5.19
C VAL A 95 -0.96 19.20 -6.33
N ARG A 96 0.16 19.85 -6.02
CA ARG A 96 0.93 20.64 -7.00
C ARG A 96 1.84 19.80 -7.88
N ASN A 97 2.47 18.79 -7.30
CA ASN A 97 3.38 17.90 -8.01
C ASN A 97 2.74 16.50 -8.07
N HIS A 98 2.08 16.20 -9.17
CA HIS A 98 1.39 14.93 -9.37
C HIS A 98 2.13 14.06 -10.39
N ILE A 99 2.34 12.80 -10.03
CA ILE A 99 2.80 11.74 -10.93
C ILE A 99 1.66 10.73 -11.08
N GLU A 100 1.12 10.63 -12.28
CA GLU A 100 -0.04 9.79 -12.57
C GLU A 100 0.32 8.30 -12.57
N LEU A 101 -0.40 7.53 -11.79
CA LEU A 101 -0.37 6.08 -11.80
C LEU A 101 -1.40 5.56 -12.83
N LEU A 102 -0.94 4.84 -13.83
CA LEU A 102 -1.78 4.23 -14.85
C LEU A 102 -1.78 2.72 -14.68
N TYR A 103 -2.95 2.11 -14.60
CA TYR A 103 -3.08 0.65 -14.47
C TYR A 103 -2.29 -0.09 -15.56
N GLY A 104 -1.50 -1.06 -15.15
CA GLY A 104 -0.67 -1.88 -16.03
C GLY A 104 0.54 -1.16 -16.64
N ARG A 105 0.72 0.15 -16.39
CA ARG A 105 1.89 0.90 -16.87
C ARG A 105 2.94 1.02 -15.78
N GLN A 106 4.11 0.49 -16.09
CA GLN A 106 5.26 0.53 -15.20
C GLN A 106 5.81 1.95 -15.02
N LEU A 107 6.14 2.31 -13.78
CA LEU A 107 6.83 3.53 -13.39
C LEU A 107 8.20 3.17 -12.76
N GLU A 108 9.26 3.83 -13.21
CA GLU A 108 10.60 3.67 -12.64
C GLU A 108 10.80 4.58 -11.42
N LEU A 109 11.27 4.02 -10.33
CA LEU A 109 11.49 4.67 -9.05
C LEU A 109 12.89 4.36 -8.54
N ASN A 110 13.89 5.05 -9.05
CA ASN A 110 15.28 4.96 -8.55
C ASN A 110 15.81 3.51 -8.44
N GLY A 111 15.58 2.69 -9.49
CA GLY A 111 16.01 1.29 -9.53
C GLY A 111 14.98 0.29 -8.94
N CYS A 112 13.83 0.78 -8.54
CA CYS A 112 12.65 -0.02 -8.26
C CYS A 112 11.57 0.28 -9.30
N ARG A 113 10.82 -0.72 -9.73
CA ARG A 113 9.67 -0.57 -10.63
C ARG A 113 8.39 -0.61 -9.82
N CYS A 114 7.49 0.32 -10.09
CA CYS A 114 6.13 0.31 -9.56
C CYS A 114 5.16 -0.03 -10.69
N LEU A 115 4.33 -1.03 -10.48
CA LEU A 115 3.28 -1.43 -11.41
C LEU A 115 1.92 -1.30 -10.70
N PRO A 116 1.16 -0.22 -11.01
CA PRO A 116 -0.18 -0.02 -10.46
C PRO A 116 -1.18 -0.98 -11.09
N PHE A 117 -2.12 -1.49 -10.31
CA PHE A 117 -3.19 -2.37 -10.78
C PHE A 117 -4.53 -2.02 -10.13
N LYS A 118 -5.62 -2.42 -10.78
CA LYS A 118 -6.97 -2.11 -10.32
C LYS A 118 -7.37 -2.99 -9.14
N VAL A 119 -7.96 -2.36 -8.11
CA VAL A 119 -8.61 -3.06 -6.99
C VAL A 119 -10.11 -2.73 -6.98
N PRO A 120 -11.00 -3.68 -6.66
CA PRO A 120 -12.43 -3.43 -6.57
C PRO A 120 -12.78 -2.79 -5.23
N HIS A 121 -13.03 -1.49 -5.24
CA HIS A 121 -13.47 -0.72 -4.08
C HIS A 121 -14.40 0.42 -4.50
N ASP A 122 -15.20 0.94 -3.56
CA ASP A 122 -16.18 2.01 -3.80
C ASP A 122 -15.54 3.42 -3.74
N ALA A 123 -14.38 3.56 -4.37
CA ALA A 123 -13.65 4.80 -4.59
C ALA A 123 -13.60 5.15 -6.08
N THR A 124 -13.16 6.35 -6.42
CA THR A 124 -13.21 6.85 -7.81
C THR A 124 -12.30 6.05 -8.77
N GLU A 125 -11.05 5.82 -8.36
CA GLU A 125 -10.08 5.05 -9.15
C GLU A 125 -9.02 4.44 -8.22
N PRO A 126 -9.41 3.47 -7.36
CA PRO A 126 -8.54 2.90 -6.34
C PRO A 126 -7.47 2.01 -6.95
N VAL A 127 -6.25 2.05 -6.38
CA VAL A 127 -5.08 1.37 -6.92
C VAL A 127 -4.40 0.45 -5.91
N GLY A 128 -4.10 -0.78 -6.34
CA GLY A 128 -3.11 -1.64 -5.71
C GLY A 128 -1.73 -1.39 -6.33
N LEU A 129 -0.68 -1.68 -5.58
CA LEU A 129 0.70 -1.37 -5.97
C LEU A 129 1.56 -2.63 -5.93
N ARG A 130 2.29 -2.89 -7.02
CA ARG A 130 3.31 -3.90 -7.08
C ARG A 130 4.67 -3.23 -7.29
N PHE A 131 5.61 -3.49 -6.40
CA PHE A 131 6.98 -2.99 -6.46
C PHE A 131 7.94 -4.12 -6.76
N GLU A 132 8.84 -3.89 -7.72
CA GLU A 132 9.85 -4.87 -8.12
C GLU A 132 11.24 -4.23 -8.07
N SER A 133 12.15 -4.85 -7.35
CA SER A 133 13.54 -4.43 -7.26
C SER A 133 14.46 -5.63 -7.19
N SER A 134 15.52 -5.65 -8.02
CA SER A 134 16.42 -6.78 -8.16
C SER A 134 15.62 -8.06 -8.48
N ASN A 135 15.60 -9.04 -7.57
CA ASN A 135 14.85 -10.29 -7.72
C ASN A 135 13.71 -10.41 -6.70
N LYS A 136 13.26 -9.28 -6.13
CA LYS A 136 12.24 -9.26 -5.09
C LYS A 136 11.03 -8.44 -5.49
N VAL A 137 9.89 -8.92 -5.04
CA VAL A 137 8.57 -8.36 -5.35
C VAL A 137 7.80 -8.12 -4.07
N MET A 138 7.28 -6.91 -3.91
CA MET A 138 6.28 -6.59 -2.91
C MET A 138 4.97 -6.22 -3.60
N THR A 139 3.86 -6.73 -3.11
CA THR A 139 2.52 -6.36 -3.57
C THR A 139 1.65 -5.93 -2.42
N LEU A 140 0.90 -4.84 -2.64
CA LEU A 140 -0.01 -4.29 -1.67
C LEU A 140 -1.39 -4.06 -2.30
N ALA A 141 -2.45 -4.57 -1.64
CA ALA A 141 -3.84 -4.25 -1.94
C ALA A 141 -4.61 -4.06 -0.62
N THR A 142 -5.01 -2.83 -0.38
CA THR A 142 -5.93 -2.43 0.68
C THR A 142 -7.30 -2.16 0.07
N ASP A 143 -8.34 -2.14 0.92
CA ASP A 143 -9.71 -1.82 0.50
C ASP A 143 -10.13 -2.68 -0.70
N LEU A 144 -10.14 -3.97 -0.44
CA LEU A 144 -10.31 -5.00 -1.45
C LEU A 144 -11.64 -5.72 -1.25
N GLY A 145 -12.68 -5.31 -1.98
CA GLY A 145 -14.01 -5.93 -1.85
C GLY A 145 -14.05 -7.41 -2.21
N HIS A 146 -13.23 -7.83 -3.19
CA HIS A 146 -13.05 -9.25 -3.54
C HIS A 146 -11.76 -9.47 -4.33
N VAL A 147 -11.31 -10.73 -4.38
CA VAL A 147 -10.09 -11.10 -5.12
C VAL A 147 -10.40 -11.30 -6.60
N THR A 148 -9.97 -10.36 -7.43
CA THR A 148 -10.08 -10.48 -8.90
C THR A 148 -8.92 -11.30 -9.48
N PRO A 149 -9.04 -11.81 -10.73
CA PRO A 149 -7.92 -12.42 -11.44
C PRO A 149 -6.71 -11.50 -11.55
N GLU A 150 -6.92 -10.18 -11.75
CA GLU A 150 -5.86 -9.18 -11.84
C GLU A 150 -5.11 -9.03 -10.49
N VAL A 151 -5.84 -8.88 -9.38
CA VAL A 151 -5.26 -8.84 -8.03
C VAL A 151 -4.41 -10.09 -7.77
N LEU A 152 -4.95 -11.26 -8.08
CA LEU A 152 -4.24 -12.52 -7.90
C LEU A 152 -2.98 -12.61 -8.76
N GLU A 153 -3.04 -12.17 -10.02
CA GLU A 153 -1.88 -12.15 -10.93
C GLU A 153 -0.72 -11.34 -10.34
N HIS A 154 -1.01 -10.18 -9.73
CA HIS A 154 0.00 -9.34 -9.11
C HIS A 154 0.54 -9.88 -7.77
N MET A 155 -0.23 -10.73 -7.08
CA MET A 155 0.16 -11.28 -5.78
C MET A 155 0.83 -12.65 -5.87
N LYS A 156 0.55 -13.46 -6.89
CA LYS A 156 0.87 -14.91 -6.93
C LYS A 156 2.35 -15.27 -6.76
N ASP A 157 3.27 -14.38 -7.09
CA ASP A 157 4.73 -14.57 -7.06
C ASP A 157 5.47 -13.58 -6.15
N ALA A 158 4.73 -12.78 -5.36
CA ALA A 158 5.34 -11.79 -4.48
C ALA A 158 6.09 -12.41 -3.31
N ASP A 159 7.21 -11.78 -2.92
CA ASP A 159 8.00 -12.15 -1.74
C ASP A 159 7.44 -11.51 -0.47
N LEU A 160 6.90 -10.31 -0.58
CA LEU A 160 6.19 -9.60 0.48
C LEU A 160 4.78 -9.26 0.00
N VAL A 161 3.77 -9.77 0.69
CA VAL A 161 2.36 -9.53 0.37
C VAL A 161 1.73 -8.74 1.51
N CYS A 162 1.21 -7.55 1.21
CA CYS A 162 0.37 -6.77 2.12
C CYS A 162 -1.06 -6.82 1.58
N VAL A 163 -1.96 -7.43 2.32
CA VAL A 163 -3.34 -7.63 1.87
C VAL A 163 -4.33 -7.32 2.99
N GLU A 164 -5.46 -6.77 2.60
CA GLU A 164 -6.57 -6.54 3.51
C GLU A 164 -7.09 -7.84 4.14
N SER A 165 -7.41 -7.75 5.45
CA SER A 165 -8.14 -8.75 6.22
C SER A 165 -9.09 -8.01 7.16
N ASN A 166 -10.14 -7.40 6.58
CA ASN A 166 -10.89 -6.34 7.26
C ASN A 166 -11.80 -6.87 8.36
N TYR A 167 -12.58 -7.92 8.07
CA TYR A 167 -13.60 -8.36 9.00
C TYR A 167 -13.67 -9.89 9.17
N ASP A 168 -14.10 -10.29 10.35
CA ASP A 168 -14.61 -11.62 10.64
C ASP A 168 -16.12 -11.65 10.38
N GLU A 169 -16.61 -12.68 9.71
CA GLU A 169 -18.04 -12.78 9.32
C GLU A 169 -18.98 -12.79 10.51
N ASP A 170 -18.64 -13.50 11.58
CA ASP A 170 -19.50 -13.63 12.76
C ASP A 170 -19.49 -12.34 13.58
N MET A 171 -18.32 -11.71 13.73
CA MET A 171 -18.24 -10.41 14.38
C MET A 171 -18.99 -9.33 13.57
N LEU A 172 -18.85 -9.28 12.25
CA LEU A 172 -19.58 -8.32 11.43
C LEU A 172 -21.09 -8.55 11.56
N ARG A 173 -21.54 -9.81 11.54
CA ARG A 173 -22.96 -10.15 11.70
C ARG A 173 -23.53 -9.67 13.02
N SER A 174 -22.79 -9.87 14.12
CA SER A 174 -23.19 -9.51 15.49
C SER A 174 -22.89 -8.06 15.88
N SER A 175 -22.07 -7.33 15.11
CA SER A 175 -21.69 -5.95 15.40
C SER A 175 -22.88 -5.00 15.53
N SER A 176 -22.67 -3.85 16.16
CA SER A 176 -23.65 -2.78 16.29
C SER A 176 -23.90 -1.98 15.00
N TYR A 177 -23.15 -2.27 13.94
CA TYR A 177 -23.30 -1.57 12.66
C TYR A 177 -24.71 -1.69 12.08
N PRO A 178 -25.25 -0.61 11.51
CA PRO A 178 -26.56 -0.67 10.84
C PRO A 178 -26.50 -1.59 9.60
N THR A 179 -27.63 -2.18 9.26
CA THR A 179 -27.73 -3.19 8.19
C THR A 179 -27.18 -2.72 6.85
N TRP A 180 -27.36 -1.44 6.51
CA TRP A 180 -26.85 -0.88 5.26
C TRP A 180 -25.31 -0.87 5.23
N LEU A 181 -24.64 -0.58 6.38
CA LEU A 181 -23.19 -0.59 6.49
C LEU A 181 -22.62 -2.01 6.40
N LYS A 182 -23.27 -2.98 7.08
CA LYS A 182 -22.89 -4.40 6.96
C LYS A 182 -22.99 -4.90 5.51
N ARG A 183 -24.02 -4.46 4.77
CA ARG A 183 -24.17 -4.78 3.34
C ARG A 183 -23.09 -4.13 2.49
N ARG A 184 -22.73 -2.86 2.76
CA ARG A 184 -21.64 -2.16 2.07
C ARG A 184 -20.31 -2.88 2.29
N ILE A 185 -19.99 -3.21 3.56
CA ILE A 185 -18.74 -3.92 3.92
C ILE A 185 -18.62 -5.26 3.16
N ARG A 186 -19.70 -6.05 3.10
CA ARG A 186 -19.74 -7.34 2.39
C ARG A 186 -19.87 -7.24 0.87
N SER A 187 -20.07 -6.06 0.33
CA SER A 187 -20.28 -5.92 -1.11
C SER A 187 -19.01 -6.23 -1.90
N PRO A 188 -19.11 -6.57 -3.20
CA PRO A 188 -17.94 -6.78 -4.05
C PRO A 188 -17.04 -5.54 -4.21
N MET A 189 -17.53 -4.36 -3.78
CA MET A 189 -16.78 -3.10 -3.74
C MET A 189 -16.53 -2.63 -2.30
N GLY A 190 -16.76 -3.49 -1.30
CA GLY A 190 -16.52 -3.20 0.11
C GLY A 190 -15.14 -3.64 0.56
N HIS A 191 -15.08 -4.61 1.48
CA HIS A 191 -13.85 -5.05 2.12
C HIS A 191 -13.71 -6.58 2.11
N LEU A 192 -12.48 -7.05 2.27
CA LEU A 192 -12.14 -8.47 2.22
C LEU A 192 -12.29 -9.11 3.62
N PRO A 193 -13.06 -10.21 3.76
CA PRO A 193 -13.09 -10.98 4.99
C PRO A 193 -11.78 -11.75 5.24
N ASN A 194 -11.55 -12.19 6.48
CA ASN A 194 -10.40 -13.00 6.84
C ASN A 194 -10.25 -14.25 5.93
N GLU A 195 -11.34 -14.89 5.55
CA GLU A 195 -11.36 -16.05 4.66
C GLU A 195 -10.89 -15.73 3.23
N GLY A 196 -11.08 -14.48 2.77
CA GLY A 196 -10.67 -14.04 1.45
C GLY A 196 -9.16 -14.16 1.22
N VAL A 197 -8.37 -13.94 2.27
CA VAL A 197 -6.90 -14.10 2.23
C VAL A 197 -6.50 -15.55 1.92
N ARG A 198 -7.23 -16.53 2.44
CA ARG A 198 -6.98 -17.96 2.13
C ARG A 198 -7.15 -18.24 0.64
N GLY A 199 -8.11 -17.57 0.00
CA GLY A 199 -8.35 -17.67 -1.44
C GLY A 199 -7.17 -17.16 -2.28
N ILE A 200 -6.46 -16.15 -1.82
CA ILE A 200 -5.21 -15.67 -2.43
C ILE A 200 -4.10 -16.69 -2.22
N LEU A 201 -3.84 -17.08 -0.97
CA LEU A 201 -2.75 -17.96 -0.60
C LEU A 201 -2.82 -19.32 -1.30
N SER A 202 -4.03 -19.87 -1.45
CA SER A 202 -4.24 -21.16 -2.14
C SER A 202 -3.83 -21.13 -3.62
N ARG A 203 -3.81 -19.95 -4.23
CA ARG A 203 -3.49 -19.74 -5.67
C ARG A 203 -2.11 -19.15 -5.91
N MET A 204 -1.34 -18.86 -4.85
CA MET A 204 0.03 -18.36 -5.00
C MET A 204 0.95 -19.40 -5.63
N SER A 205 1.79 -19.00 -6.58
CA SER A 205 2.79 -19.86 -7.23
C SER A 205 3.97 -20.16 -6.29
N LYS A 206 4.31 -19.22 -5.40
CA LYS A 206 5.31 -19.41 -4.33
C LYS A 206 4.77 -18.93 -2.98
N VAL A 207 5.39 -19.38 -1.91
CA VAL A 207 5.13 -18.87 -0.56
C VAL A 207 5.82 -17.53 -0.40
N PRO A 208 5.14 -16.47 0.07
CA PRO A 208 5.79 -15.21 0.38
C PRO A 208 6.76 -15.39 1.57
N GLU A 209 7.84 -14.64 1.56
CA GLU A 209 8.74 -14.56 2.74
C GLU A 209 8.03 -13.84 3.89
N VAL A 210 7.22 -12.83 3.53
CA VAL A 210 6.47 -12.02 4.47
C VAL A 210 5.02 -11.87 3.99
N LEU A 211 4.08 -12.14 4.87
CA LEU A 211 2.65 -11.87 4.68
C LEU A 211 2.19 -10.88 5.75
N VAL A 212 1.61 -9.77 5.32
CA VAL A 212 1.05 -8.76 6.20
C VAL A 212 -0.46 -8.70 6.02
N LEU A 213 -1.18 -8.92 7.11
CA LEU A 213 -2.61 -8.60 7.18
C LEU A 213 -2.75 -7.14 7.60
N MET A 214 -3.52 -6.38 6.84
CA MET A 214 -3.71 -4.97 7.08
C MET A 214 -5.18 -4.56 7.01
N HIS A 215 -5.47 -3.31 7.35
CA HIS A 215 -6.82 -2.74 7.36
C HIS A 215 -7.82 -3.53 8.21
N ILE A 216 -7.36 -3.96 9.40
CA ILE A 216 -8.18 -4.73 10.37
C ILE A 216 -9.22 -3.79 10.99
N SER A 217 -10.51 -4.15 10.89
CA SER A 217 -11.58 -3.40 11.53
C SER A 217 -11.53 -3.59 13.05
N GLN A 218 -11.59 -2.50 13.81
CA GLN A 218 -11.65 -2.57 15.28
C GLN A 218 -13.04 -2.96 15.81
N GLU A 219 -14.08 -2.92 14.97
CA GLU A 219 -15.47 -3.20 15.35
C GLU A 219 -15.94 -4.59 14.91
N SER A 220 -15.39 -5.10 13.82
CA SER A 220 -15.83 -6.36 13.22
C SER A 220 -14.70 -7.35 12.98
N ASN A 221 -13.56 -7.14 13.64
CA ASN A 221 -12.42 -8.04 13.61
C ASN A 221 -11.52 -7.82 14.84
N THR A 222 -10.56 -8.73 15.02
CA THR A 222 -9.40 -8.54 15.90
C THR A 222 -8.15 -9.08 15.24
N PRO A 223 -6.94 -8.61 15.63
CA PRO A 223 -5.68 -9.18 15.16
C PRO A 223 -5.59 -10.69 15.41
N GLU A 224 -6.15 -11.17 16.53
CA GLU A 224 -6.15 -12.59 16.92
C GLU A 224 -7.01 -13.43 15.95
N LEU A 225 -8.25 -12.99 15.64
CA LEU A 225 -9.13 -13.68 14.71
C LEU A 225 -8.56 -13.71 13.29
N ALA A 226 -7.99 -12.59 12.83
CA ALA A 226 -7.33 -12.53 11.53
C ALA A 226 -6.15 -13.52 11.47
N ARG A 227 -5.35 -13.63 12.54
CA ARG A 227 -4.26 -14.60 12.68
C ARG A 227 -4.77 -16.04 12.69
N GLU A 228 -5.75 -16.35 13.54
CA GLU A 228 -6.32 -17.69 13.71
C GLU A 228 -6.92 -18.22 12.39
N ALA A 229 -7.58 -17.35 11.65
CA ALA A 229 -8.09 -17.69 10.32
C ALA A 229 -7.00 -18.25 9.41
N LEU A 230 -5.77 -17.70 9.45
CA LEU A 230 -4.65 -18.16 8.63
C LEU A 230 -3.88 -19.30 9.24
N GLU A 231 -3.70 -19.36 10.55
CA GLU A 231 -3.02 -20.48 11.23
C GLU A 231 -3.74 -21.81 10.97
N THR A 232 -5.07 -21.78 10.98
CA THR A 232 -5.89 -22.93 10.60
C THR A 232 -5.63 -23.35 9.14
N PHE A 233 -5.52 -22.38 8.24
CA PHE A 233 -5.19 -22.65 6.83
C PHE A 233 -3.76 -23.22 6.69
N PHE A 234 -2.78 -22.65 7.38
CA PHE A 234 -1.39 -23.12 7.34
C PHE A 234 -1.26 -24.54 7.88
N SER A 235 -1.96 -24.86 8.97
CA SER A 235 -1.98 -26.21 9.55
C SER A 235 -2.54 -27.25 8.58
N ASN A 236 -3.59 -26.89 7.84
CA ASN A 236 -4.24 -27.76 6.85
C ASN A 236 -3.50 -27.86 5.51
N SER A 237 -2.67 -26.86 5.19
CA SER A 237 -1.90 -26.77 3.93
C SER A 237 -0.57 -27.52 3.99
N GLY A 238 -0.31 -28.30 5.03
CA GLY A 238 0.94 -29.00 5.26
C GLY A 238 2.10 -28.07 5.59
N ALA A 239 3.31 -28.41 5.14
CA ALA A 239 4.51 -27.62 5.42
C ALA A 239 4.64 -26.34 4.58
N ARG A 240 3.75 -26.10 3.58
CA ARG A 240 3.95 -25.10 2.54
C ARG A 240 4.14 -23.67 3.08
N PHE A 241 3.33 -23.23 4.06
CA PHE A 241 3.36 -21.85 4.55
C PHE A 241 4.09 -21.66 5.88
N ARG A 242 4.73 -22.71 6.43
CA ARG A 242 5.42 -22.65 7.73
C ARG A 242 6.59 -21.68 7.79
N SER A 243 7.18 -21.34 6.65
CA SER A 243 8.32 -20.43 6.55
C SER A 243 7.93 -18.97 6.34
N ALA A 244 6.65 -18.68 6.11
CA ALA A 244 6.18 -17.31 5.92
C ALA A 244 6.16 -16.56 7.27
N HIS A 245 6.77 -15.39 7.31
CA HIS A 245 6.61 -14.47 8.45
C HIS A 245 5.24 -13.80 8.36
N LEU A 246 4.35 -14.09 9.30
CA LEU A 246 3.02 -13.47 9.40
C LEU A 246 3.08 -12.26 10.33
N SER A 247 2.88 -11.07 9.78
CA SER A 247 2.74 -9.82 10.52
C SER A 247 1.30 -9.29 10.41
N ILE A 248 0.85 -8.55 11.40
CA ILE A 248 -0.47 -7.90 11.40
C ILE A 248 -0.27 -6.42 11.67
N ALA A 249 -0.70 -5.59 10.73
CA ALA A 249 -0.68 -4.15 10.89
C ALA A 249 -1.90 -3.69 11.70
N THR A 250 -1.67 -3.06 12.85
CA THR A 250 -2.71 -2.60 13.75
C THR A 250 -2.99 -1.10 13.59
N GLN A 251 -4.14 -0.64 14.10
CA GLN A 251 -4.56 0.76 13.99
C GLN A 251 -3.69 1.68 14.85
N ASP A 252 -3.35 1.28 16.05
CA ASP A 252 -2.87 2.22 17.08
C ASP A 252 -1.36 2.17 17.31
N GLU A 253 -0.70 1.05 17.00
CA GLU A 253 0.73 0.87 17.22
C GLU A 253 1.48 0.69 15.89
N PRO A 254 2.66 1.32 15.73
CA PRO A 254 3.51 1.07 14.58
C PRO A 254 3.98 -0.39 14.56
N GLY A 255 3.95 -0.96 13.36
CA GLY A 255 4.44 -2.32 13.13
C GLY A 255 5.96 -2.42 13.09
N GLU A 256 6.45 -3.65 12.99
CA GLU A 256 7.86 -3.92 12.71
C GLU A 256 8.26 -3.49 11.30
N ARG A 257 9.55 -3.27 11.09
CA ARG A 257 10.12 -3.02 9.76
C ARG A 257 10.26 -4.34 9.01
N LEU A 258 9.50 -4.51 7.96
CA LEU A 258 9.47 -5.70 7.11
C LEU A 258 10.25 -5.44 5.82
N THR A 259 11.14 -6.34 5.44
CA THR A 259 11.99 -6.14 4.25
C THR A 259 12.19 -7.40 3.46
N VAL A 260 12.32 -7.27 2.13
CA VAL A 260 12.75 -8.33 1.22
C VAL A 260 13.89 -7.83 0.34
N GLY A 261 14.83 -8.72 0.06
CA GLY A 261 16.06 -8.39 -0.69
C GLY A 261 17.12 -7.68 0.16
N SER A 262 18.30 -7.61 -0.40
CA SER A 262 19.42 -6.88 0.21
C SER A 262 19.53 -5.48 -0.38
N PRO A 263 20.06 -4.47 0.34
CA PRO A 263 20.35 -3.17 -0.22
C PRO A 263 21.31 -3.30 -1.41
N LEU A 264 21.11 -2.49 -2.47
CA LEU A 264 22.07 -2.41 -3.58
C LEU A 264 23.44 -1.97 -3.04
N PRO A 265 24.56 -2.58 -3.49
CA PRO A 265 25.89 -2.13 -3.12
C PRO A 265 26.07 -0.64 -3.39
N ALA A 266 26.72 0.07 -2.46
CA ALA A 266 26.86 1.54 -2.51
C ALA A 266 27.49 2.08 -3.81
N GLY A 267 28.28 1.27 -4.54
CA GLY A 267 28.88 1.64 -5.83
C GLY A 267 27.90 1.70 -7.00
N LEU A 268 26.81 0.91 -6.98
CA LEU A 268 25.79 0.92 -8.04
C LEU A 268 24.83 2.13 -7.94
N LYS A 269 24.67 2.70 -6.74
CA LYS A 269 23.80 3.88 -6.54
C LYS A 269 24.26 5.11 -7.35
N LYS A 270 25.56 5.28 -7.60
CA LYS A 270 26.08 6.43 -8.36
C LYS A 270 25.81 6.37 -9.86
N HIS A 271 25.65 5.19 -10.45
CA HIS A 271 25.41 5.05 -11.90
C HIS A 271 23.94 5.22 -12.31
N LEU A 272 22.99 5.04 -11.39
CA LEU A 272 21.56 5.20 -11.66
C LEU A 272 21.11 6.67 -11.60
N ILE A 273 21.80 7.52 -10.84
CA ILE A 273 21.46 8.95 -10.70
C ILE A 273 21.79 9.74 -11.97
N ASN A 274 22.76 9.30 -12.78
CA ASN A 274 23.22 10.03 -13.99
C ASN A 274 22.47 9.70 -15.29
N ARG A 275 21.41 8.88 -15.26
CA ARG A 275 20.63 8.51 -16.47
C ARG A 275 19.24 9.13 -16.57
N SER A 276 18.86 10.01 -15.66
CA SER A 276 17.50 10.60 -15.61
C SER A 276 17.44 12.11 -15.93
N GLU A 277 18.40 12.67 -16.68
CA GLU A 277 18.14 13.97 -17.30
C GLU A 277 17.46 13.76 -18.66
N PRO A 278 16.22 14.28 -18.88
CA PRO A 278 15.64 14.30 -20.21
C PRO A 278 16.42 15.33 -21.05
N THR A 279 17.07 14.86 -22.10
CA THR A 279 17.60 15.73 -23.16
C THR A 279 16.45 16.53 -23.76
N ALA A 280 16.40 17.81 -23.43
CA ALA A 280 15.52 18.78 -24.08
C ALA A 280 15.99 18.98 -25.51
N GLU A 281 15.41 18.27 -26.46
CA GLU A 281 15.56 18.55 -27.88
C GLU A 281 14.84 19.86 -28.20
N LYS A 282 15.63 20.90 -28.43
CA LYS A 282 15.18 22.18 -28.95
C LYS A 282 14.75 22.02 -30.40
N THR A 283 13.47 21.80 -30.64
CA THR A 283 12.89 21.93 -31.97
C THR A 283 12.68 23.43 -32.25
N ARG A 284 13.64 24.06 -32.93
CA ARG A 284 13.43 25.36 -33.58
C ARG A 284 12.66 25.10 -34.89
N ALA A 285 11.39 25.40 -34.90
CA ALA A 285 10.65 25.56 -36.14
C ALA A 285 11.08 26.86 -36.82
N ALA A 286 11.64 26.73 -38.02
CA ALA A 286 11.86 27.85 -38.91
C ALA A 286 10.56 28.14 -39.64
N VAL A 287 10.07 29.35 -39.48
CA VAL A 287 9.02 29.97 -40.33
C VAL A 287 9.66 30.42 -41.64
N ARG A 288 9.15 29.92 -42.72
CA ARG A 288 8.99 30.65 -44.02
C ARG A 288 7.74 30.21 -44.70
#